data_58f908abf1a5e35ed8d26558f13c6796
#
_entry.id   58f908abf1a5e35ed8d26558f13c6796
#
_cell.length_a   1.000
_cell.length_b   1.000
_cell.length_c   1.000
_cell.angle_alpha   90.00
_cell.angle_beta   90.00
_cell.angle_gamma   90.00
#
_symmetry.space_group_name_H-M   'P 1'
#
loop_
_entity.id
_entity.type
_entity.pdbx_description
1 polymer ?
#
loop_
_entity_poly.entity_id
_entity_poly.type
_entity_poly.pdbx_seq_one_letter_code
_entity_poly.pdbx_strand_id
1 'polypeptide(L)'
;MYKRVRLTDTIEVPPHLLADVSSTMVKHLLQDKLEGRLDEEVGSIVSVTEVHDIGDGRVLPGRRGHEGSVYYEADFDAITFDPQMQEVIDGEVVEIVSFGAFVGIGPIDGLLHVSQISDEYLAYDEEGQMLASRESNQTLGVGDAVRARIVTKSIDERNPRDSKIGLTAKQVGLGKHGWLREEREAAAAGE
;
A
#
# COMPACT_ATOMS: atom_id res chain seq x y z
N MET A 1 1.12 -8.35 1.02
CA MET A 1 2.57 -8.50 0.78
C MET A 1 2.95 -8.23 -0.67
N TYR A 2 4.24 -7.96 -0.99
CA TYR A 2 4.66 -7.79 -2.39
C TYR A 2 4.60 -9.11 -3.15
N LYS A 3 4.05 -9.07 -4.35
CA LYS A 3 3.90 -10.22 -5.26
C LYS A 3 4.36 -9.83 -6.66
N ARG A 4 4.93 -10.78 -7.40
CA ARG A 4 5.10 -10.67 -8.85
C ARG A 4 3.93 -11.40 -9.50
N VAL A 5 3.17 -10.68 -10.30
CA VAL A 5 1.98 -11.22 -10.98
C VAL A 5 2.12 -11.00 -12.49
N ARG A 6 1.59 -11.93 -13.28
CA ARG A 6 1.45 -11.75 -14.72
C ARG A 6 0.05 -11.24 -15.00
N LEU A 7 -0.02 -10.16 -15.74
CA LEU A 7 -1.25 -9.47 -16.11
C LEU A 7 -1.32 -9.29 -17.62
N THR A 8 -2.55 -9.20 -18.10
CA THR A 8 -2.86 -8.83 -19.48
C THR A 8 -3.72 -7.57 -19.46
N ASP A 9 -3.34 -6.55 -20.20
CA ASP A 9 -4.15 -5.32 -20.29
C ASP A 9 -4.05 -4.74 -21.72
N THR A 10 -5.08 -3.98 -22.07
CA THR A 10 -5.13 -3.28 -23.36
C THR A 10 -4.54 -1.89 -23.23
N ILE A 11 -3.53 -1.60 -24.04
CA ILE A 11 -2.86 -0.33 -24.09
C ILE A 11 -3.24 0.44 -25.35
N GLU A 12 -3.46 1.74 -25.22
CA GLU A 12 -3.65 2.65 -26.33
C GLU A 12 -2.31 3.24 -26.76
N VAL A 13 -1.96 3.06 -28.02
CA VAL A 13 -0.78 3.65 -28.65
C VAL A 13 -1.23 4.80 -29.54
N PRO A 14 -0.88 6.05 -29.21
CA PRO A 14 -1.26 7.20 -30.03
C PRO A 14 -0.52 7.22 -31.36
N PRO A 15 -1.05 7.92 -32.41
CA PRO A 15 -0.52 7.88 -33.78
C PRO A 15 0.97 8.24 -33.91
N HIS A 16 1.45 9.15 -33.06
CA HIS A 16 2.85 9.60 -33.14
C HIS A 16 3.86 8.57 -32.62
N LEU A 17 3.40 7.53 -31.89
CA LEU A 17 4.23 6.44 -31.37
C LEU A 17 4.11 5.15 -32.20
N LEU A 18 3.23 5.10 -33.19
CA LEU A 18 3.01 3.90 -34.00
C LEU A 18 4.19 3.50 -34.91
N ALA A 19 5.14 4.41 -35.11
CA ALA A 19 6.31 4.14 -36.00
C ALA A 19 7.25 3.08 -35.41
N ASP A 20 7.30 2.93 -34.08
CA ASP A 20 8.17 1.96 -33.39
C ASP A 20 7.46 1.44 -32.10
N VAL A 21 6.61 0.42 -32.29
CA VAL A 21 5.93 -0.27 -31.21
C VAL A 21 6.86 -1.33 -30.62
N SER A 22 7.71 -0.90 -29.71
CA SER A 22 8.66 -1.77 -29.00
C SER A 22 8.18 -2.14 -27.60
N SER A 23 8.68 -3.26 -27.05
CA SER A 23 8.39 -3.68 -25.66
C SER A 23 8.76 -2.60 -24.65
N THR A 24 9.81 -1.81 -24.90
CA THR A 24 10.23 -0.71 -24.04
C THR A 24 9.19 0.42 -24.03
N MET A 25 8.70 0.81 -25.20
CA MET A 25 7.67 1.85 -25.32
C MET A 25 6.35 1.41 -24.68
N VAL A 26 5.92 0.17 -24.96
CA VAL A 26 4.71 -0.42 -24.37
C VAL A 26 4.84 -0.50 -22.85
N LYS A 27 6.01 -0.87 -22.33
CA LYS A 27 6.29 -0.86 -20.88
C LYS A 27 6.09 0.54 -20.28
N HIS A 28 6.64 1.60 -20.88
CA HIS A 28 6.44 2.96 -20.37
C HIS A 28 4.97 3.38 -20.36
N LEU A 29 4.22 3.08 -21.40
CA LEU A 29 2.80 3.38 -21.44
C LEU A 29 2.00 2.59 -20.40
N LEU A 30 2.36 1.32 -20.12
CA LEU A 30 1.78 0.52 -19.06
C LEU A 30 2.13 1.09 -17.67
N GLN A 31 3.37 1.54 -17.48
CA GLN A 31 3.79 2.20 -16.25
C GLN A 31 2.95 3.46 -15.97
N ASP A 32 2.85 4.35 -16.94
CA ASP A 32 2.05 5.57 -16.83
C ASP A 32 0.55 5.29 -16.58
N LYS A 33 0.04 4.19 -17.14
CA LYS A 33 -1.35 3.79 -17.00
C LYS A 33 -1.67 3.12 -15.66
N LEU A 34 -0.78 2.24 -15.17
CA LEU A 34 -1.09 1.27 -14.13
C LEU A 34 -0.37 1.53 -12.79
N GLU A 35 0.86 2.07 -12.80
CA GLU A 35 1.59 2.27 -11.56
C GLU A 35 0.86 3.25 -10.62
N GLY A 36 0.78 2.89 -9.35
CA GLY A 36 0.03 3.63 -8.35
C GLY A 36 -1.48 3.38 -8.34
N ARG A 37 -2.02 2.55 -9.24
CA ARG A 37 -3.42 2.17 -9.18
C ARG A 37 -3.66 1.08 -8.17
N LEU A 38 -4.84 1.15 -7.56
CA LEU A 38 -5.38 0.10 -6.70
C LEU A 38 -6.36 -0.76 -7.51
N ASP A 39 -6.25 -2.07 -7.33
CA ASP A 39 -7.11 -3.09 -7.93
C ASP A 39 -7.56 -4.05 -6.82
N GLU A 40 -8.82 -4.48 -6.85
CA GLU A 40 -9.37 -5.34 -5.79
C GLU A 40 -8.73 -6.73 -5.74
N GLU A 41 -8.33 -7.28 -6.90
CA GLU A 41 -7.79 -8.63 -7.01
C GLU A 41 -6.29 -8.71 -6.75
N VAL A 42 -5.53 -7.74 -7.27
CA VAL A 42 -4.06 -7.78 -7.22
C VAL A 42 -3.45 -6.76 -6.25
N GLY A 43 -4.26 -5.88 -5.67
CA GLY A 43 -3.81 -4.84 -4.75
C GLY A 43 -3.26 -3.60 -5.45
N SER A 44 -2.30 -2.92 -4.83
CA SER A 44 -1.65 -1.74 -5.42
C SER A 44 -0.58 -2.16 -6.44
N ILE A 45 -0.68 -1.70 -7.67
CA ILE A 45 0.33 -1.94 -8.70
C ILE A 45 1.51 -0.99 -8.45
N VAL A 46 2.63 -1.56 -8.06
CA VAL A 46 3.83 -0.80 -7.65
C VAL A 46 4.71 -0.50 -8.85
N SER A 47 4.97 -1.50 -9.70
CA SER A 47 5.81 -1.31 -10.89
C SER A 47 5.55 -2.38 -11.94
N VAL A 48 5.52 -1.96 -13.21
CA VAL A 48 5.54 -2.86 -14.37
C VAL A 48 6.99 -3.19 -14.69
N THR A 49 7.34 -4.48 -14.63
CA THR A 49 8.75 -4.91 -14.73
C THR A 49 9.17 -5.36 -16.11
N GLU A 50 8.37 -6.20 -16.76
CA GLU A 50 8.73 -6.82 -18.03
C GLU A 50 7.50 -7.01 -18.90
N VAL A 51 7.61 -6.72 -20.22
CA VAL A 51 6.59 -7.00 -21.22
C VAL A 51 7.04 -8.23 -22.00
N HIS A 52 6.19 -9.26 -22.01
CA HIS A 52 6.50 -10.57 -22.62
C HIS A 52 5.97 -10.69 -24.03
N ASP A 53 4.74 -10.23 -24.26
CA ASP A 53 4.09 -10.32 -25.56
C ASP A 53 3.26 -9.06 -25.85
N ILE A 54 3.17 -8.72 -27.12
CA ILE A 54 2.34 -7.63 -27.63
C ILE A 54 1.54 -8.21 -28.77
N GLY A 55 0.24 -8.31 -28.57
CA GLY A 55 -0.69 -8.84 -29.57
C GLY A 55 -0.86 -7.94 -30.77
N ASP A 56 -1.74 -8.32 -31.66
CA ASP A 56 -2.05 -7.55 -32.88
C ASP A 56 -2.74 -6.22 -32.54
N GLY A 57 -2.32 -5.16 -33.24
CA GLY A 57 -2.94 -3.84 -33.12
C GLY A 57 -4.36 -3.80 -33.69
N ARG A 58 -5.30 -3.24 -32.93
CA ARG A 58 -6.70 -3.09 -33.32
C ARG A 58 -7.12 -1.61 -33.30
N VAL A 59 -7.78 -1.17 -34.36
CA VAL A 59 -8.40 0.16 -34.43
C VAL A 59 -9.84 0.05 -33.93
N LEU A 60 -10.17 0.79 -32.87
CA LEU A 60 -11.53 0.83 -32.35
C LEU A 60 -12.27 2.05 -32.94
N PRO A 61 -13.34 1.84 -33.72
CA PRO A 61 -14.10 2.96 -34.29
C PRO A 61 -14.89 3.70 -33.21
N GLY A 62 -14.92 5.01 -33.28
CA GLY A 62 -15.92 5.84 -32.61
C GLY A 62 -15.58 6.46 -31.26
N ARG A 63 -14.34 6.40 -30.76
CA ARG A 63 -13.93 7.18 -29.57
C ARG A 63 -13.49 8.59 -29.99
N ARG A 64 -14.29 9.60 -29.61
CA ARG A 64 -13.92 11.01 -29.80
C ARG A 64 -12.65 11.33 -29.01
N GLY A 65 -11.66 11.96 -29.63
CA GLY A 65 -10.38 12.35 -29.03
C GLY A 65 -9.27 11.28 -29.12
N HIS A 66 -9.57 10.09 -29.66
CA HIS A 66 -8.61 8.99 -29.86
C HIS A 66 -8.51 8.60 -31.34
N GLU A 67 -8.72 9.57 -32.22
CA GLU A 67 -8.71 9.35 -33.66
C GLU A 67 -7.30 8.95 -34.14
N GLY A 68 -7.20 7.74 -34.72
CA GLY A 68 -5.95 7.19 -35.24
C GLY A 68 -5.12 6.42 -34.21
N SER A 69 -5.56 6.27 -32.95
CA SER A 69 -4.91 5.40 -31.98
C SER A 69 -5.13 3.92 -32.31
N VAL A 70 -4.14 3.11 -32.02
CA VAL A 70 -4.19 1.64 -32.14
C VAL A 70 -4.10 1.03 -30.76
N TYR A 71 -4.95 0.04 -30.49
CA TYR A 71 -5.02 -0.66 -29.23
C TYR A 71 -4.31 -2.00 -29.35
N TYR A 72 -3.39 -2.26 -28.41
CA TYR A 72 -2.65 -3.52 -28.33
C TYR A 72 -2.98 -4.18 -27.00
N GLU A 73 -3.18 -5.49 -27.02
CA GLU A 73 -3.22 -6.32 -25.84
C GLU A 73 -1.79 -6.71 -25.49
N ALA A 74 -1.36 -6.46 -24.27
CA ALA A 74 0.00 -6.75 -23.84
C ALA A 74 0.00 -7.64 -22.60
N ASP A 75 0.85 -8.68 -22.63
CA ASP A 75 1.15 -9.54 -21.49
C ASP A 75 2.42 -9.05 -20.79
N PHE A 76 2.33 -8.80 -19.50
CA PHE A 76 3.45 -8.23 -18.75
C PHE A 76 3.48 -8.73 -17.30
N ASP A 77 4.65 -8.62 -16.68
CA ASP A 77 4.81 -8.85 -15.25
C ASP A 77 4.80 -7.52 -14.49
N ALA A 78 4.10 -7.51 -13.37
CA ALA A 78 4.06 -6.39 -12.44
C ALA A 78 4.39 -6.83 -11.02
N ILE A 79 5.00 -5.92 -10.24
CA ILE A 79 5.09 -6.03 -8.80
C ILE A 79 3.88 -5.34 -8.22
N THR A 80 3.13 -6.07 -7.40
CA THR A 80 1.96 -5.56 -6.69
C THR A 80 2.14 -5.69 -5.19
N PHE A 81 1.48 -4.81 -4.44
CA PHE A 81 1.37 -4.87 -3.00
C PHE A 81 -0.07 -5.19 -2.63
N ASP A 82 -0.28 -6.40 -2.14
CA ASP A 82 -1.59 -6.90 -1.74
C ASP A 82 -1.54 -7.29 -0.25
N PRO A 83 -2.01 -6.39 0.66
CA PRO A 83 -2.08 -6.69 2.09
C PRO A 83 -3.11 -7.79 2.34
N GLN A 84 -2.71 -8.81 3.09
CA GLN A 84 -3.58 -9.93 3.43
C GLN A 84 -4.17 -9.76 4.83
N MET A 85 -5.43 -10.21 4.99
CA MET A 85 -6.06 -10.28 6.31
C MET A 85 -5.23 -11.14 7.26
N GLN A 86 -5.07 -10.68 8.51
CA GLN A 86 -4.29 -11.32 9.58
C GLN A 86 -2.77 -11.33 9.34
N GLU A 87 -2.27 -10.72 8.29
CA GLU A 87 -0.84 -10.54 8.06
C GLU A 87 -0.24 -9.62 9.11
N VAL A 88 0.93 -10.00 9.64
CA VAL A 88 1.74 -9.15 10.53
C VAL A 88 2.75 -8.40 9.69
N ILE A 89 2.79 -7.10 9.86
CA ILE A 89 3.62 -6.18 9.10
C ILE A 89 4.35 -5.21 10.02
N ASP A 90 5.50 -4.76 9.59
CA ASP A 90 6.20 -3.63 10.17
C ASP A 90 5.93 -2.40 9.30
N GLY A 91 5.67 -1.27 9.93
CA GLY A 91 5.44 0.01 9.28
C GLY A 91 5.97 1.17 10.12
N GLU A 92 5.89 2.37 9.58
CA GLU A 92 6.30 3.60 10.25
C GLU A 92 5.09 4.52 10.41
N VAL A 93 4.95 5.15 11.58
CA VAL A 93 3.90 6.14 11.82
C VAL A 93 4.15 7.37 10.97
N VAL A 94 3.25 7.65 10.03
CA VAL A 94 3.34 8.79 9.11
C VAL A 94 2.55 10.00 9.59
N GLU A 95 1.46 9.76 10.33
CA GLU A 95 0.60 10.82 10.85
C GLU A 95 -0.08 10.37 12.14
N ILE A 96 -0.27 11.29 13.08
CA ILE A 96 -1.05 11.07 14.30
C ILE A 96 -2.23 12.00 14.35
N VAL A 97 -3.38 11.43 14.66
CA VAL A 97 -4.66 12.12 14.77
C VAL A 97 -5.33 11.78 16.10
N SER A 98 -6.35 12.52 16.49
CA SER A 98 -7.03 12.34 17.79
C SER A 98 -7.63 10.94 18.00
N PHE A 99 -7.95 10.21 16.93
CA PHE A 99 -8.55 8.88 17.00
C PHE A 99 -7.56 7.74 16.68
N GLY A 100 -6.27 8.03 16.42
CA GLY A 100 -5.27 7.00 16.16
C GLY A 100 -4.05 7.48 15.39
N ALA A 101 -3.37 6.55 14.75
CA ALA A 101 -2.19 6.79 13.95
C ALA A 101 -2.33 6.19 12.54
N PHE A 102 -1.88 6.91 11.52
CA PHE A 102 -1.67 6.33 10.21
C PHE A 102 -0.27 5.75 10.13
N VAL A 103 -0.19 4.51 9.68
CA VAL A 103 1.05 3.74 9.60
C VAL A 103 1.30 3.40 8.13
N GLY A 104 2.40 3.87 7.59
CA GLY A 104 2.86 3.54 6.25
C GLY A 104 3.30 2.07 6.20
N ILE A 105 2.59 1.26 5.42
CA ILE A 105 2.84 -0.19 5.32
C ILE A 105 3.36 -0.60 3.94
N GLY A 106 3.80 0.38 3.18
CA GLY A 106 4.28 0.24 1.80
C GLY A 106 3.71 1.36 0.94
N PRO A 107 3.08 1.05 -0.22
CA PRO A 107 2.49 2.07 -1.10
C PRO A 107 1.13 2.60 -0.58
N ILE A 108 0.63 2.09 0.51
CA ILE A 108 -0.63 2.47 1.15
C ILE A 108 -0.44 2.61 2.65
N ASP A 109 -1.34 3.36 3.30
CA ASP A 109 -1.33 3.57 4.74
C ASP A 109 -2.41 2.74 5.42
N GLY A 110 -2.10 2.24 6.62
CA GLY A 110 -3.06 1.58 7.48
C GLY A 110 -3.43 2.46 8.66
N LEU A 111 -4.69 2.41 9.10
CA LEU A 111 -5.17 3.09 10.29
C LEU A 111 -5.03 2.19 11.52
N LEU A 112 -4.23 2.62 12.47
CA LEU A 112 -4.12 2.04 13.80
C LEU A 112 -4.95 2.91 14.76
N HIS A 113 -6.21 2.51 14.99
CA HIS A 113 -7.11 3.25 15.88
C HIS A 113 -6.57 3.26 17.31
N VAL A 114 -6.77 4.34 18.07
CA VAL A 114 -6.25 4.50 19.45
C VAL A 114 -6.60 3.31 20.34
N SER A 115 -7.81 2.75 20.22
CA SER A 115 -8.24 1.57 20.95
C SER A 115 -7.56 0.26 20.51
N GLN A 116 -6.76 0.26 19.47
CA GLN A 116 -6.06 -0.90 18.90
C GLN A 116 -4.53 -0.80 19.06
N ILE A 117 -4.03 0.25 19.71
CA ILE A 117 -2.60 0.46 19.94
C ILE A 117 -2.14 -0.30 21.19
N SER A 118 -2.83 -0.09 22.31
CA SER A 118 -2.51 -0.64 23.62
C SER A 118 -3.80 -0.93 24.40
N ASP A 119 -3.71 -1.71 25.47
CA ASP A 119 -4.80 -1.88 26.44
C ASP A 119 -4.95 -0.69 27.35
N GLU A 120 -3.92 0.15 27.46
CA GLU A 120 -3.93 1.38 28.23
C GLU A 120 -4.62 2.52 27.46
N TYR A 121 -5.14 3.48 28.21
CA TYR A 121 -5.71 4.69 27.63
C TYR A 121 -4.60 5.62 27.12
N LEU A 122 -4.59 5.87 25.80
CA LEU A 122 -3.68 6.82 25.17
C LEU A 122 -4.42 8.15 24.91
N ALA A 123 -3.85 9.24 25.42
CA ALA A 123 -4.32 10.58 25.17
C ALA A 123 -3.56 11.20 24.00
N TYR A 124 -4.30 11.90 23.15
CA TYR A 124 -3.70 12.69 22.06
C TYR A 124 -3.11 13.99 22.60
N ASP A 125 -1.85 14.23 22.32
CA ASP A 125 -1.15 15.49 22.55
C ASP A 125 -1.00 16.21 21.21
N GLU A 126 -1.75 17.30 21.06
CA GLU A 126 -1.76 18.09 19.82
C GLU A 126 -0.47 18.87 19.62
N GLU A 127 0.16 19.38 20.71
CA GLU A 127 1.40 20.13 20.63
C GLU A 127 2.59 19.21 20.28
N GLY A 128 2.62 18.02 20.87
CA GLY A 128 3.67 17.02 20.61
C GLY A 128 3.42 16.15 19.40
N GLN A 129 2.24 16.20 18.77
CA GLN A 129 1.80 15.28 17.70
C GLN A 129 2.09 13.82 18.06
N MET A 130 1.68 13.41 19.26
CA MET A 130 1.90 12.08 19.79
C MET A 130 0.69 11.56 20.56
N LEU A 131 0.63 10.24 20.68
CA LEU A 131 -0.26 9.55 21.60
C LEU A 131 0.55 9.12 22.82
N ALA A 132 0.10 9.51 24.01
CA ALA A 132 0.81 9.24 25.25
C ALA A 132 -0.07 8.51 26.27
N SER A 133 0.47 7.46 26.90
CA SER A 133 -0.15 6.83 28.07
C SER A 133 0.12 7.67 29.32
N ARG A 134 -0.89 7.77 30.18
CA ARG A 134 -0.74 8.38 31.51
C ARG A 134 -0.24 7.38 32.56
N GLU A 135 -0.32 6.10 32.26
CA GLU A 135 -0.04 5.02 33.23
C GLU A 135 1.41 4.52 33.11
N SER A 136 1.90 4.29 31.86
CA SER A 136 3.19 3.64 31.60
C SER A 136 4.27 4.55 31.01
N ASN A 137 4.03 5.84 30.81
CA ASN A 137 4.90 6.77 30.09
C ASN A 137 5.20 6.33 28.63
N GLN A 138 4.45 5.37 28.08
CA GLN A 138 4.59 4.97 26.69
C GLN A 138 4.08 6.06 25.77
N THR A 139 4.85 6.35 24.73
CA THR A 139 4.49 7.34 23.71
C THR A 139 4.63 6.77 22.33
N LEU A 140 3.70 7.15 21.46
CA LEU A 140 3.74 6.85 20.03
C LEU A 140 3.72 8.16 19.24
N GLY A 141 4.75 8.42 18.45
CA GLY A 141 4.95 9.63 17.68
C GLY A 141 5.16 9.35 16.18
N VAL A 142 5.15 10.39 15.38
CA VAL A 142 5.51 10.30 13.96
C VAL A 142 6.96 9.83 13.81
N GLY A 143 7.22 8.92 12.86
CA GLY A 143 8.53 8.30 12.64
C GLY A 143 8.79 7.05 13.50
N ASP A 144 7.87 6.69 14.40
CA ASP A 144 8.01 5.46 15.18
C ASP A 144 7.74 4.22 14.33
N ALA A 145 8.64 3.23 14.44
CA ALA A 145 8.43 1.92 13.83
C ALA A 145 7.47 1.08 14.67
N VAL A 146 6.45 0.54 14.02
CA VAL A 146 5.37 -0.24 14.65
C VAL A 146 5.20 -1.58 13.95
N ARG A 147 5.07 -2.64 14.73
CA ARG A 147 4.60 -3.95 14.28
C ARG A 147 3.13 -4.08 14.55
N ALA A 148 2.36 -4.31 13.49
CA ALA A 148 0.90 -4.41 13.58
C ALA A 148 0.37 -5.58 12.75
N ARG A 149 -0.88 -5.96 13.04
CA ARG A 149 -1.62 -6.98 12.28
C ARG A 149 -2.76 -6.34 11.52
N ILE A 150 -2.95 -6.73 10.26
CA ILE A 150 -4.06 -6.30 9.43
C ILE A 150 -5.32 -7.02 9.89
N VAL A 151 -6.33 -6.26 10.33
CA VAL A 151 -7.61 -6.80 10.82
C VAL A 151 -8.79 -6.43 9.94
N THR A 152 -8.65 -5.40 9.11
CA THR A 152 -9.67 -4.98 8.17
C THR A 152 -9.02 -4.56 6.86
N LYS A 153 -9.59 -5.00 5.74
CA LYS A 153 -9.18 -4.61 4.40
C LYS A 153 -10.43 -4.24 3.60
N SER A 154 -10.47 -2.99 3.13
CA SER A 154 -11.47 -2.52 2.17
C SER A 154 -10.75 -1.69 1.12
N ILE A 155 -10.74 -2.18 -0.12
CA ILE A 155 -10.14 -1.50 -1.26
C ILE A 155 -11.26 -0.93 -2.11
N ASP A 156 -11.16 0.35 -2.46
CA ASP A 156 -12.04 1.03 -3.41
C ASP A 156 -11.21 1.46 -4.63
N GLU A 157 -11.40 0.78 -5.76
CA GLU A 157 -10.70 1.06 -7.00
C GLU A 157 -11.06 2.42 -7.60
N ARG A 158 -12.30 2.88 -7.37
CA ARG A 158 -12.81 4.14 -7.93
C ARG A 158 -12.28 5.34 -7.16
N ASN A 159 -12.23 5.20 -5.84
CA ASN A 159 -11.71 6.21 -4.91
C ASN A 159 -10.63 5.60 -4.02
N PRO A 160 -9.37 5.53 -4.46
CA PRO A 160 -8.29 4.95 -3.66
C PRO A 160 -8.15 5.56 -2.26
N ARG A 161 -8.57 6.82 -2.08
CA ARG A 161 -8.59 7.51 -0.78
C ARG A 161 -9.62 6.95 0.20
N ASP A 162 -10.66 6.30 -0.31
CA ASP A 162 -11.70 5.64 0.51
C ASP A 162 -11.31 4.22 0.92
N SER A 163 -10.20 3.72 0.40
CA SER A 163 -9.61 2.45 0.80
C SER A 163 -9.16 2.50 2.25
N LYS A 164 -9.48 1.46 3.02
CA LYS A 164 -9.22 1.39 4.46
C LYS A 164 -8.55 0.08 4.81
N ILE A 165 -7.36 0.19 5.38
CA ILE A 165 -6.65 -0.92 6.00
C ILE A 165 -6.64 -0.65 7.50
N GLY A 166 -7.35 -1.48 8.27
CA GLY A 166 -7.36 -1.38 9.73
C GLY A 166 -6.30 -2.28 10.35
N LEU A 167 -5.58 -1.73 11.31
CA LEU A 167 -4.48 -2.38 12.00
C LEU A 167 -4.79 -2.58 13.48
N THR A 168 -4.17 -3.59 14.09
CA THR A 168 -4.11 -3.76 15.56
C THR A 168 -2.69 -4.04 16.02
N ALA A 169 -2.33 -3.49 17.17
CA ALA A 169 -1.05 -3.70 17.83
C ALA A 169 -1.19 -4.27 19.26
N LYS A 170 -2.41 -4.65 19.66
CA LYS A 170 -2.71 -5.13 21.03
C LYS A 170 -2.22 -6.53 21.36
N GLN A 171 -1.87 -7.35 20.37
CA GLN A 171 -1.49 -8.73 20.64
C GLN A 171 -0.03 -8.82 21.06
N VAL A 172 0.30 -9.86 21.82
CA VAL A 172 1.68 -10.14 22.24
C VAL A 172 2.63 -10.18 21.03
N GLY A 173 3.74 -9.44 21.13
CA GLY A 173 4.72 -9.29 20.06
C GLY A 173 4.36 -8.27 18.98
N LEU A 174 3.26 -7.53 19.17
CA LEU A 174 2.87 -6.37 18.37
C LEU A 174 3.02 -5.09 19.18
N GLY A 175 3.19 -3.95 18.50
CA GLY A 175 3.36 -2.64 19.15
C GLY A 175 4.53 -1.86 18.57
N LYS A 176 4.86 -0.74 19.20
CA LYS A 176 6.07 0.04 18.87
C LYS A 176 7.31 -0.79 19.11
N HIS A 177 8.25 -0.79 18.16
CA HIS A 177 9.48 -1.58 18.27
C HIS A 177 10.30 -1.28 19.54
N GLY A 178 10.26 -0.03 20.04
CA GLY A 178 10.86 0.36 21.32
C GLY A 178 10.27 -0.43 22.49
N TRP A 179 8.94 -0.49 22.58
CA TRP A 179 8.25 -1.22 23.65
C TRP A 179 8.55 -2.73 23.59
N LEU A 180 8.52 -3.32 22.39
CA LEU A 180 8.84 -4.74 22.21
C LEU A 180 10.28 -5.09 22.61
N ARG A 181 11.20 -4.13 22.49
CA ARG A 181 12.59 -4.31 22.94
C ARG A 181 12.68 -4.28 24.46
N GLU A 182 12.04 -3.29 25.09
CA GLU A 182 11.98 -3.16 26.54
C GLU A 182 11.34 -4.39 27.20
N GLU A 183 10.24 -4.90 26.63
CA GLU A 183 9.59 -6.12 27.12
C GLU A 183 10.51 -7.34 27.05
N ARG A 184 11.28 -7.50 25.96
CA ARG A 184 12.24 -8.60 25.80
C ARG A 184 13.41 -8.50 26.79
N GLU A 185 13.92 -7.29 26.99
CA GLU A 185 15.00 -7.04 27.94
C GLU A 185 14.54 -7.29 29.38
N ALA A 186 13.32 -6.87 29.75
CA ALA A 186 12.72 -7.16 31.05
C ALA A 186 12.49 -8.65 31.27
N ALA A 187 12.00 -9.38 30.25
CA ALA A 187 11.83 -10.83 30.31
C ALA A 187 13.16 -11.58 30.48
N ALA A 188 14.23 -11.14 29.79
CA ALA A 188 15.55 -11.73 29.90
C ALA A 188 16.27 -11.41 31.24
N ALA A 189 15.93 -10.30 31.88
CA ALA A 189 16.48 -9.91 33.18
C ALA A 189 15.75 -10.58 34.36
N GLY A 190 14.59 -11.18 34.14
CA GLY A 190 13.78 -11.87 35.16
C GLY A 190 14.01 -13.39 35.22
N GLU A 191 14.86 -13.95 34.36
CA GLU A 191 15.38 -15.35 34.43
C GLU A 191 16.76 -15.38 35.11
#